data_fd18e08acd7a0885d9ddd6426ecf4dc6
#
_entry.id   fd18e08acd7a0885d9ddd6426ecf4dc6
#
_cell.length_a   1.000
_cell.length_b   1.000
_cell.length_c   1.000
_cell.angle_alpha   90.00
_cell.angle_beta   90.00
_cell.angle_gamma   90.00
#
_symmetry.space_group_name_H-M   'P 1'
#
loop_
_entity.id
_entity.type
_entity.pdbx_description
1 polymer ?
#
loop_
_entity_poly.entity_id
_entity_poly.type
_entity_poly.pdbx_seq_one_letter_code
_entity_poly.pdbx_strand_id
1 'polypeptide(L)'
;MEKYLIELLETNNRVIVPDLGAFIIRQQEPQELVFNDLLAFNDGMLTAHIKQLEGISMSKAQVKIEEFVDQVKKILTNGDIFHLENLGFLKMDDSSKIEFSVTK
;
A
#
# COMPACT_ATOMS: atom_id res chain seq x y z
N MET A 1 -5.09 -4.84 6.35
CA MET A 1 -4.87 -3.74 5.39
C MET A 1 -4.86 -4.23 3.95
N GLU A 2 -4.22 -5.36 3.69
CA GLU A 2 -4.11 -5.89 2.32
C GLU A 2 -5.47 -6.09 1.66
N LYS A 3 -6.45 -6.56 2.42
CA LYS A 3 -7.80 -6.76 1.89
C LYS A 3 -8.37 -5.47 1.30
N TYR A 4 -8.17 -4.35 1.97
CA TYR A 4 -8.67 -3.06 1.48
C TYR A 4 -7.96 -2.60 0.22
N LEU A 5 -6.65 -2.86 0.14
CA LEU A 5 -5.88 -2.52 -1.05
C LEU A 5 -6.38 -3.33 -2.25
N ILE A 6 -6.59 -4.62 -2.05
CA ILE A 6 -7.09 -5.51 -3.10
C ILE A 6 -8.47 -5.09 -3.57
N GLU A 7 -9.37 -4.78 -2.62
CA GLU A 7 -10.73 -4.33 -2.95
C GLU A 7 -10.72 -3.08 -3.80
N LEU A 8 -9.88 -2.11 -3.43
CA LEU A 8 -9.78 -0.87 -4.19
C LEU A 8 -9.17 -1.08 -5.58
N LEU A 9 -8.22 -2.00 -5.71
CA LEU A 9 -7.62 -2.32 -7.00
C LEU A 9 -8.56 -3.07 -7.94
N GLU A 10 -9.63 -3.65 -7.43
CA GLU A 10 -10.66 -4.29 -8.27
C GLU A 10 -11.44 -3.27 -9.09
N THR A 11 -11.60 -2.05 -8.59
CA THR A 11 -12.41 -1.01 -9.23
C THR A 11 -11.60 0.23 -9.61
N ASN A 12 -10.33 0.29 -9.24
CA ASN A 12 -9.45 1.42 -9.53
C ASN A 12 -8.12 0.90 -10.04
N ASN A 13 -7.47 1.66 -10.92
CA ASN A 13 -6.17 1.27 -11.44
C ASN A 13 -5.03 1.61 -10.48
N ARG A 14 -5.33 2.32 -9.41
CA ARG A 14 -4.31 2.81 -8.48
C ARG A 14 -4.91 2.94 -7.08
N VAL A 15 -4.11 2.59 -6.08
CA VAL A 15 -4.42 2.90 -4.68
C VAL A 15 -3.17 3.47 -4.03
N ILE A 16 -3.30 4.63 -3.39
CA ILE A 16 -2.20 5.27 -2.68
C ILE A 16 -2.32 4.95 -1.19
N VAL A 17 -1.23 4.43 -0.63
CA VAL A 17 -1.10 4.30 0.82
C VAL A 17 -0.30 5.52 1.28
N PRO A 18 -0.94 6.50 1.98
CA PRO A 18 -0.25 7.74 2.36
C PRO A 18 1.04 7.45 3.12
N ASP A 19 2.08 8.20 2.78
CA ASP A 19 3.43 8.11 3.36
C ASP A 19 4.20 6.83 3.01
N LEU A 20 3.62 5.94 2.21
CA LEU A 20 4.29 4.72 1.78
C LEU A 20 4.51 4.69 0.27
N GLY A 21 3.45 4.82 -0.50
CA GLY A 21 3.51 4.78 -1.95
C GLY A 21 2.22 4.27 -2.57
N ALA A 22 2.22 4.12 -3.88
CA ALA A 22 1.03 3.73 -4.64
C ALA A 22 1.21 2.38 -5.32
N PHE A 23 0.19 1.54 -5.22
CA PHE A 23 0.08 0.33 -6.03
C PHE A 23 -0.69 0.70 -7.30
N ILE A 24 -0.14 0.32 -8.44
CA ILE A 24 -0.68 0.71 -9.75
C ILE A 24 -0.81 -0.53 -10.62
N ILE A 25 -1.97 -0.71 -11.25
CA ILE A 25 -2.15 -1.76 -12.24
C ILE A 25 -1.89 -1.17 -13.61
N ARG A 26 -0.86 -1.67 -14.30
CA ARG A 26 -0.61 -1.31 -15.68
C ARG A 26 -1.58 -2.06 -16.58
N GLN A 27 -2.23 -1.33 -17.49
CA GLN A 27 -3.25 -1.88 -18.37
C GLN A 27 -2.70 -2.53 -19.64
N GLN A 28 -1.43 -2.86 -19.63
CA GLN A 28 -0.80 -3.56 -20.74
C GLN A 28 -1.03 -5.07 -20.63
N GLU A 29 -0.90 -5.76 -21.74
CA GLU A 29 -1.01 -7.21 -21.74
C GLU A 29 0.37 -7.85 -21.59
N PRO A 30 0.59 -8.68 -20.55
CA PRO A 30 -0.34 -8.97 -19.44
C PRO A 30 -0.41 -7.81 -18.45
N GLN A 31 -1.50 -7.75 -17.68
CA GLN A 31 -1.61 -6.76 -16.61
C GLN A 31 -0.51 -6.99 -15.58
N GLU A 32 0.02 -5.91 -15.05
CA GLU A 32 1.11 -5.98 -14.10
C GLU A 32 0.84 -5.02 -12.93
N LEU A 33 1.01 -5.52 -11.71
CA LEU A 33 0.93 -4.69 -10.51
C LEU A 33 2.32 -4.15 -10.20
N VAL A 34 2.45 -2.82 -10.15
CA VAL A 34 3.71 -2.15 -9.82
C VAL A 34 3.52 -1.22 -8.64
N PHE A 35 4.63 -0.76 -8.07
CA PHE A 35 4.62 0.13 -6.91
C PHE A 35 5.49 1.34 -7.18
N ASN A 36 4.98 2.54 -6.82
CA ASN A 36 5.70 3.80 -6.97
C ASN A 36 5.74 4.50 -5.61
N ASP A 37 6.92 4.52 -4.98
CA ASP A 37 7.07 5.11 -3.64
C ASP A 37 7.11 6.64 -3.67
N LEU A 38 7.14 7.25 -4.85
CA LEU A 38 7.06 8.70 -4.97
C LEU A 38 5.63 9.22 -4.91
N LEU A 39 4.64 8.36 -5.17
CA LEU A 39 3.23 8.72 -5.05
C LEU A 39 2.72 8.33 -3.68
N ALA A 40 2.97 9.19 -2.69
CA ALA A 40 2.67 8.89 -1.30
C ALA A 40 1.80 9.95 -0.63
N PHE A 41 1.16 10.82 -1.42
CA PHE A 41 0.25 11.81 -0.87
C PHE A 41 -1.09 11.17 -0.47
N ASN A 42 -1.85 11.86 0.37
CA ASN A 42 -3.14 11.35 0.83
C ASN A 42 -4.26 11.87 -0.09
N ASP A 43 -4.78 11.00 -0.96
CA ASP A 43 -5.91 11.34 -1.82
C ASP A 43 -7.25 11.02 -1.18
N GLY A 44 -7.24 10.46 0.05
CA GLY A 44 -8.45 10.17 0.81
C GLY A 44 -9.15 8.88 0.44
N MET A 45 -8.73 8.20 -0.62
CA MET A 45 -9.44 7.01 -1.10
C MET A 45 -9.37 5.85 -0.12
N LEU A 46 -8.18 5.52 0.37
CA LEU A 46 -8.02 4.41 1.31
C LEU A 46 -8.69 4.71 2.64
N THR A 47 -8.54 5.94 3.12
CA THR A 47 -9.18 6.36 4.37
C THR A 47 -10.70 6.23 4.30
N ALA A 48 -11.30 6.71 3.20
CA ALA A 48 -12.74 6.66 3.01
C ALA A 48 -13.24 5.21 2.92
N HIS A 49 -12.49 4.35 2.27
CA HIS A 49 -12.83 2.94 2.13
C HIS A 49 -12.86 2.23 3.49
N ILE A 50 -11.83 2.44 4.30
CA ILE A 50 -11.76 1.84 5.64
C ILE A 50 -12.87 2.38 6.53
N LYS A 51 -13.09 3.69 6.50
CA LYS A 51 -14.17 4.33 7.26
C LYS A 51 -15.51 3.69 6.96
N GLN A 52 -15.82 3.50 5.70
CA GLN A 52 -17.10 2.97 5.27
C GLN A 52 -17.26 1.50 5.67
N LEU A 53 -16.23 0.68 5.44
CA LEU A 53 -16.34 -0.75 5.69
C LEU A 53 -16.32 -1.10 7.18
N GLU A 54 -15.60 -0.33 7.99
CA GLU A 54 -15.51 -0.62 9.42
C GLU A 54 -16.49 0.19 10.25
N GLY A 55 -17.17 1.16 9.66
CA GLY A 55 -18.11 2.01 10.39
C GLY A 55 -17.44 2.87 11.45
N ILE A 56 -16.23 3.36 11.17
CA ILE A 56 -15.46 4.17 12.10
C ILE A 56 -15.30 5.60 11.58
N SER A 57 -14.76 6.48 12.42
CA SER A 57 -14.54 7.88 12.02
C SER A 57 -13.38 7.98 11.04
N MET A 58 -13.32 9.10 10.33
CA MET A 58 -12.20 9.43 9.45
C MET A 58 -10.87 9.42 10.21
N SER A 59 -10.86 10.01 11.41
CA SER A 59 -9.66 10.06 12.25
C SER A 59 -9.17 8.67 12.62
N LYS A 60 -10.08 7.77 12.99
CA LYS A 60 -9.70 6.40 13.33
C LYS A 60 -9.17 5.63 12.13
N ALA A 61 -9.77 5.85 10.95
CA ALA A 61 -9.29 5.23 9.71
C ALA A 61 -7.88 5.70 9.40
N GLN A 62 -7.60 7.00 9.56
CA GLN A 62 -6.25 7.54 9.33
C GLN A 62 -5.24 6.94 10.28
N VAL A 63 -5.60 6.77 11.55
CA VAL A 63 -4.69 6.15 12.54
C VAL A 63 -4.36 4.71 12.14
N LYS A 64 -5.34 3.96 11.66
CA LYS A 64 -5.08 2.59 11.21
C LYS A 64 -4.06 2.54 10.06
N ILE A 65 -4.17 3.48 9.11
CA ILE A 65 -3.23 3.56 8.00
C ILE A 65 -1.84 3.93 8.51
N GLU A 66 -1.76 4.93 9.39
CA GLU A 66 -0.48 5.37 9.97
C GLU A 66 0.21 4.26 10.74
N GLU A 67 -0.53 3.49 11.52
CA GLU A 67 0.02 2.35 12.27
C GLU A 67 0.56 1.28 11.31
N PHE A 68 -0.18 1.00 10.25
CA PHE A 68 0.26 0.05 9.23
C PHE A 68 1.56 0.51 8.55
N VAL A 69 1.59 1.78 8.13
CA VAL A 69 2.77 2.36 7.47
C VAL A 69 3.98 2.34 8.39
N ASP A 70 3.80 2.70 9.66
CA ASP A 70 4.89 2.66 10.64
C ASP A 70 5.44 1.25 10.80
N GLN A 71 4.56 0.26 10.86
CA GLN A 71 4.98 -1.15 10.96
C GLN A 71 5.79 -1.56 9.74
N VAL A 72 5.30 -1.23 8.55
CA VAL A 72 5.99 -1.56 7.30
C VAL A 72 7.38 -0.92 7.28
N LYS A 73 7.45 0.38 7.58
CA LYS A 73 8.72 1.10 7.54
C LYS A 73 9.73 0.56 8.54
N LYS A 74 9.28 0.18 9.73
CA LYS A 74 10.18 -0.40 10.74
C LYS A 74 10.79 -1.71 10.23
N ILE A 75 9.99 -2.55 9.61
CA ILE A 75 10.45 -3.82 9.07
C ILE A 75 11.44 -3.58 7.93
N LEU A 76 11.10 -2.67 7.00
CA LEU A 76 11.95 -2.37 5.86
C LEU A 76 13.27 -1.72 6.25
N THR A 77 13.26 -0.77 7.18
CA THR A 77 14.49 -0.10 7.63
C THR A 77 15.39 -1.05 8.41
N ASN A 78 14.84 -2.10 8.98
CA ASN A 78 15.60 -3.13 9.66
C ASN A 78 16.25 -4.13 8.68
N GLY A 79 16.04 -3.94 7.38
CA GLY A 79 16.60 -4.80 6.35
C GLY A 79 15.76 -6.02 6.01
N ASP A 80 14.56 -6.12 6.57
CA ASP A 80 13.69 -7.25 6.34
C ASP A 80 12.71 -7.00 5.20
N ILE A 81 12.08 -8.07 4.73
CA ILE A 81 11.07 -8.03 3.68
C ILE A 81 9.70 -8.03 4.34
N PHE A 82 8.82 -7.16 3.88
CA PHE A 82 7.43 -7.14 4.36
C PHE A 82 6.55 -7.89 3.37
N HIS A 83 5.87 -8.92 3.86
CA HIS A 83 4.93 -9.70 3.05
C HIS A 83 3.54 -9.08 3.10
N LEU A 84 3.04 -8.68 1.93
CA LEU A 84 1.65 -8.24 1.76
C LEU A 84 0.84 -9.43 1.27
N GLU A 85 0.04 -10.00 2.16
CA GLU A 85 -0.69 -11.23 1.89
C GLU A 85 -1.57 -11.07 0.63
N ASN A 86 -1.43 -12.00 -0.30
CA ASN A 86 -2.15 -12.03 -1.58
C ASN A 86 -1.81 -10.89 -2.53
N LEU A 87 -0.77 -10.10 -2.23
CA LEU A 87 -0.29 -9.04 -3.12
C LEU A 87 1.15 -9.29 -3.55
N GLY A 88 2.06 -9.40 -2.59
CA GLY A 88 3.47 -9.58 -2.89
C GLY A 88 4.36 -9.15 -1.74
N PHE A 89 5.53 -8.62 -2.06
CA PHE A 89 6.57 -8.34 -1.08
C PHE A 89 7.14 -6.95 -1.29
N LEU A 90 7.39 -6.25 -0.18
CA LEU A 90 8.08 -4.96 -0.18
C LEU A 90 9.46 -5.15 0.44
N LYS A 91 10.44 -4.46 -0.11
CA LYS A 91 11.79 -4.37 0.47
C LYS A 91 12.36 -2.99 0.20
N MET A 92 13.38 -2.61 0.94
CA MET A 92 14.03 -1.32 0.78
C MET A 92 15.44 -1.56 0.22
N ASP A 93 15.80 -0.79 -0.81
CA ASP A 93 17.15 -0.88 -1.39
C ASP A 93 18.14 0.00 -0.61
N ASP A 94 19.39 0.01 -1.05
CA ASP A 94 20.45 0.76 -0.38
C ASP A 94 20.24 2.27 -0.41
N SER A 95 19.39 2.75 -1.33
CA SER A 95 19.06 4.17 -1.44
C SER A 95 17.80 4.54 -0.67
N SER A 96 17.30 3.64 0.16
CA SER A 96 16.06 3.80 0.91
C SER A 96 14.80 3.88 0.03
N LYS A 97 14.91 3.40 -1.20
CA LYS A 97 13.77 3.29 -2.10
C LYS A 97 13.03 1.99 -1.83
N ILE A 98 11.71 2.06 -1.79
CA ILE A 98 10.87 0.88 -1.57
C ILE A 98 10.58 0.21 -2.90
N GLU A 99 10.85 -1.08 -2.97
CA GLU A 99 10.63 -1.90 -4.15
C GLU A 99 9.56 -2.94 -3.86
N PHE A 100 8.80 -3.30 -4.89
CA PHE A 100 7.74 -4.29 -4.80
C PHE A 100 7.99 -5.40 -5.80
N SER A 101 7.71 -6.64 -5.38
CA SER A 101 7.72 -7.79 -6.28
C SER A 101 6.59 -8.74 -5.90
N VAL A 102 6.06 -9.47 -6.90
CA VAL A 102 4.99 -10.45 -6.65
C VAL A 102 5.56 -11.78 -6.15
N THR A 103 6.85 -11.99 -6.33
CA THR A 103 7.54 -13.20 -5.84
C THR A 103 8.71 -12.81 -4.96
N LYS A 104 8.98 -13.62 -3.95
CA LYS A 104 10.09 -13.42 -3.04
C LYS A 104 11.43 -13.87 -3.70
#